data_3e2ef418bf1c7586a2b4f6b455de3651
#
_entry.id   3e2ef418bf1c7586a2b4f6b455de3651
#
_cell.length_a   1.000
_cell.length_b   1.000
_cell.length_c   1.000
_cell.angle_alpha   90.00
_cell.angle_beta   90.00
_cell.angle_gamma   90.00
#
_symmetry.space_group_name_H-M   'P 1'
#
loop_
_entity.id
_entity.type
_entity.pdbx_description
1 polymer ?
#
loop_
_entity_poly.entity_id
_entity_poly.type
_entity_poly.pdbx_seq_one_letter_code
_entity_poly.pdbx_strand_id
1 'polypeptide(L)'
;IYRPFGFRFIYEKNKMTVTADVLRRAETDEKWQIHSDQEVSGDIFCEEAKKEDLAELACFAEKQLSKLAEVYTVHDIAYFEQRMQEVECEGGSLILIRKEKEICGYFLALKKDREAWEIVVEDAVQKKAFPAVLHWFGESKEKCTFTAFPQIWEQYAQSENVPAIMGRIVHLERFVCCLKIKKEQEWKIRLTDSLIPENNGYF
;
A
#
# COMPACT_ATOMS: atom_id res chain seq x y z
N ILE A 1 4.57 9.30 -21.27
CA ILE A 1 5.02 8.35 -22.31
C ILE A 1 3.87 7.44 -22.75
N TYR A 2 3.08 6.84 -21.83
CA TYR A 2 2.06 5.83 -22.17
C TYR A 2 0.69 6.35 -22.64
N ARG A 3 0.36 7.63 -22.40
CA ARG A 3 -0.92 8.24 -22.79
C ARG A 3 -1.27 8.11 -24.29
N PRO A 4 -0.33 8.27 -25.24
CA PRO A 4 -0.61 8.08 -26.67
C PRO A 4 -1.05 6.65 -27.01
N PHE A 5 -0.68 5.67 -26.19
CA PHE A 5 -1.07 4.26 -26.32
C PHE A 5 -2.37 3.92 -25.58
N GLY A 6 -3.19 4.91 -25.23
CA GLY A 6 -4.49 4.71 -24.59
C GLY A 6 -4.46 4.38 -23.09
N PHE A 7 -3.28 4.38 -22.46
CA PHE A 7 -3.20 4.21 -21.01
C PHE A 7 -3.72 5.44 -20.28
N ARG A 8 -4.41 5.21 -19.18
CA ARG A 8 -4.90 6.22 -18.25
C ARG A 8 -4.54 5.82 -16.83
N PHE A 9 -4.38 6.82 -15.96
CA PHE A 9 -4.28 6.54 -14.54
C PHE A 9 -5.60 5.93 -14.06
N ILE A 10 -5.49 4.76 -13.45
CA ILE A 10 -6.61 3.97 -12.92
C ILE A 10 -6.58 3.86 -11.40
N TYR A 11 -5.48 4.31 -10.79
CA TYR A 11 -5.27 4.24 -9.37
C TYR A 11 -4.41 5.40 -8.88
N GLU A 12 -4.75 5.93 -7.70
CA GLU A 12 -3.99 6.95 -6.98
C GLU A 12 -3.47 6.36 -5.68
N LYS A 13 -2.26 6.76 -5.30
CA LYS A 13 -1.68 6.49 -3.97
C LYS A 13 -1.64 7.77 -3.17
N ASN A 14 -1.71 7.64 -1.87
CA ASN A 14 -1.50 8.74 -0.95
C ASN A 14 -0.01 8.90 -0.65
N LYS A 15 0.54 10.07 -0.96
CA LYS A 15 1.92 10.44 -0.63
C LYS A 15 1.90 11.37 0.56
N MET A 16 2.48 10.91 1.66
CA MET A 16 2.53 11.65 2.92
C MET A 16 3.95 12.16 3.16
N THR A 17 4.03 13.41 3.64
CA THR A 17 5.29 13.99 4.10
C THR A 17 5.23 14.14 5.61
N VAL A 18 6.07 13.39 6.30
CA VAL A 18 6.19 13.43 7.76
C VAL A 18 7.36 14.30 8.15
N THR A 19 7.09 15.39 8.85
CA THR A 19 8.10 16.35 9.31
C THR A 19 8.52 16.05 10.75
N ALA A 20 9.63 16.64 11.20
CA ALA A 20 10.10 16.52 12.58
C ALA A 20 9.05 16.98 13.64
N ASP A 21 8.14 17.89 13.28
CA ASP A 21 7.07 18.31 14.19
C ASP A 21 6.01 17.24 14.36
N VAL A 22 5.70 16.47 13.29
CA VAL A 22 4.81 15.32 13.37
C VAL A 22 5.44 14.23 14.22
N LEU A 23 6.75 13.99 14.06
CA LEU A 23 7.52 13.05 14.88
C LEU A 23 7.38 13.39 16.38
N ARG A 24 7.67 14.64 16.75
CA ARG A 24 7.56 15.09 18.16
C ARG A 24 6.15 14.96 18.72
N ARG A 25 5.13 15.24 17.92
CA ARG A 25 3.72 15.06 18.33
C ARG A 25 3.38 13.59 18.54
N ALA A 26 3.88 12.71 17.69
CA ALA A 26 3.66 11.28 17.83
C ALA A 26 4.21 10.73 19.17
N GLU A 27 5.27 11.33 19.69
CA GLU A 27 5.88 10.95 20.96
C GLU A 27 5.20 11.56 22.20
N THR A 28 4.64 12.78 22.06
CA THR A 28 4.21 13.60 23.21
C THR A 28 2.70 13.81 23.31
N ASP A 29 1.94 13.60 22.25
CA ASP A 29 0.52 13.93 22.23
C ASP A 29 -0.32 12.72 22.72
N GLU A 30 -1.06 12.91 23.83
CA GLU A 30 -2.00 11.91 24.37
C GLU A 30 -3.05 11.44 23.32
N LYS A 31 -3.34 12.26 22.30
CA LYS A 31 -4.20 11.83 21.17
C LYS A 31 -3.58 10.72 20.33
N TRP A 32 -2.26 10.57 20.37
CA TRP A 32 -1.51 9.49 19.72
C TRP A 32 -1.33 8.31 20.67
N GLN A 33 -1.33 8.59 21.98
CA GLN A 33 -1.30 7.65 23.07
C GLN A 33 -2.72 7.24 23.48
N ILE A 34 -3.51 6.67 22.59
CA ILE A 34 -4.66 5.86 22.97
C ILE A 34 -5.93 6.61 23.44
N HIS A 35 -6.88 6.77 22.58
CA HIS A 35 -8.29 6.49 22.88
C HIS A 35 -8.83 5.56 21.80
N SER A 36 -8.42 4.30 21.83
CA SER A 36 -9.17 3.21 21.19
C SER A 36 -9.90 2.47 22.30
N ASP A 37 -11.22 2.39 22.22
CA ASP A 37 -12.07 1.58 23.10
C ASP A 37 -11.75 0.06 23.05
N GLN A 38 -10.73 -0.32 22.29
CA GLN A 38 -10.10 -1.64 22.31
C GLN A 38 -8.62 -1.45 22.63
N GLU A 39 -8.24 -1.82 23.85
CA GLU A 39 -6.85 -1.98 24.26
C GLU A 39 -6.19 -3.05 23.38
N VAL A 40 -5.49 -2.61 22.34
CA VAL A 40 -4.55 -3.47 21.63
C VAL A 40 -3.36 -3.67 22.58
N SER A 41 -3.40 -4.71 23.41
CA SER A 41 -2.28 -5.09 24.26
C SER A 41 -1.09 -5.55 23.41
N GLY A 42 0.13 -5.24 23.81
CA GLY A 42 1.38 -5.67 23.18
C GLY A 42 2.14 -4.54 22.48
N ASP A 43 3.47 -4.67 22.49
CA ASP A 43 4.39 -3.73 21.84
C ASP A 43 4.40 -3.96 20.33
N ILE A 44 4.36 -2.86 19.58
CA ILE A 44 4.50 -2.86 18.13
C ILE A 44 5.91 -2.38 17.78
N PHE A 45 6.59 -3.14 16.94
CA PHE A 45 7.94 -2.85 16.49
C PHE A 45 8.13 -3.21 15.00
N CYS A 46 9.19 -2.70 14.42
CA CYS A 46 9.57 -2.97 13.03
C CYS A 46 10.87 -3.75 12.99
N GLU A 47 10.93 -4.75 12.12
CA GLU A 47 12.13 -5.54 11.83
C GLU A 47 12.26 -5.88 10.35
N GLU A 48 13.47 -6.18 9.89
CA GLU A 48 13.69 -6.60 8.50
C GLU A 48 13.14 -8.01 8.28
N ALA A 49 12.38 -8.18 7.19
CA ALA A 49 11.83 -9.46 6.80
C ALA A 49 12.93 -10.45 6.42
N LYS A 50 12.72 -11.71 6.77
CA LYS A 50 13.57 -12.83 6.35
C LYS A 50 12.79 -13.74 5.41
N LYS A 51 13.49 -14.64 4.71
CA LYS A 51 12.82 -15.59 3.80
C LYS A 51 11.81 -16.49 4.51
N GLU A 52 12.06 -16.82 5.76
CA GLU A 52 11.18 -17.63 6.58
C GLU A 52 9.83 -16.95 6.86
N ASP A 53 9.79 -15.62 6.84
CA ASP A 53 8.58 -14.84 7.13
C ASP A 53 7.63 -14.76 5.92
N LEU A 54 8.12 -15.02 4.69
CA LEU A 54 7.38 -14.70 3.47
C LEU A 54 6.06 -15.46 3.32
N ALA A 55 5.96 -16.68 3.86
CA ALA A 55 4.72 -17.44 3.82
C ALA A 55 3.64 -16.80 4.72
N GLU A 56 4.00 -16.40 5.94
CA GLU A 56 3.11 -15.69 6.87
C GLU A 56 2.73 -14.32 6.29
N LEU A 57 3.71 -13.60 5.74
CA LEU A 57 3.52 -12.30 5.12
C LEU A 57 2.56 -12.35 3.93
N ALA A 58 2.66 -13.36 3.06
CA ALA A 58 1.76 -13.55 1.93
C ALA A 58 0.30 -13.78 2.40
N CYS A 59 0.10 -14.59 3.43
CA CYS A 59 -1.22 -14.81 4.02
C CYS A 59 -1.78 -13.51 4.63
N PHE A 60 -0.94 -12.75 5.32
CA PHE A 60 -1.32 -11.46 5.89
C PHE A 60 -1.72 -10.46 4.77
N ALA A 61 -0.89 -10.33 3.73
CA ALA A 61 -1.12 -9.42 2.61
C ALA A 61 -2.44 -9.72 1.90
N GLU A 62 -2.73 -10.97 1.57
CA GLU A 62 -3.98 -11.39 0.94
C GLU A 62 -5.20 -11.00 1.80
N LYS A 63 -5.14 -11.26 3.10
CA LYS A 63 -6.20 -10.91 4.05
C LYS A 63 -6.45 -9.41 4.13
N GLN A 64 -5.41 -8.56 4.04
CA GLN A 64 -5.57 -7.11 4.14
C GLN A 64 -5.93 -6.49 2.79
N LEU A 65 -5.27 -6.86 1.71
CA LEU A 65 -5.51 -6.30 0.38
C LEU A 65 -6.92 -6.60 -0.12
N SER A 66 -7.45 -7.78 0.15
CA SER A 66 -8.84 -8.14 -0.18
C SER A 66 -9.90 -7.28 0.53
N LYS A 67 -9.55 -6.64 1.65
CA LYS A 67 -10.42 -5.66 2.34
C LYS A 67 -10.26 -4.25 1.77
N LEU A 68 -9.04 -3.89 1.34
CA LEU A 68 -8.69 -2.55 0.88
C LEU A 68 -9.14 -2.29 -0.56
N ALA A 69 -9.14 -3.30 -1.42
CA ALA A 69 -9.43 -3.13 -2.83
C ALA A 69 -10.15 -4.34 -3.43
N GLU A 70 -11.06 -4.10 -4.39
CA GLU A 70 -11.73 -5.16 -5.16
C GLU A 70 -10.79 -5.76 -6.22
N VAL A 71 -9.79 -5.01 -6.69
CA VAL A 71 -8.78 -5.43 -7.65
C VAL A 71 -7.41 -5.02 -7.13
N TYR A 72 -6.53 -5.97 -6.93
CA TYR A 72 -5.17 -5.76 -6.43
C TYR A 72 -4.20 -6.79 -7.01
N THR A 73 -2.92 -6.47 -6.99
CA THR A 73 -1.86 -7.41 -7.31
C THR A 73 -1.77 -8.47 -6.21
N VAL A 74 -1.73 -9.73 -6.58
CA VAL A 74 -1.53 -10.82 -5.62
C VAL A 74 -0.13 -10.72 -5.03
N HIS A 75 -0.04 -10.57 -3.73
CA HIS A 75 1.22 -10.49 -2.98
C HIS A 75 1.54 -11.86 -2.38
N ASP A 76 1.88 -12.82 -3.24
CA ASP A 76 2.33 -14.14 -2.85
C ASP A 76 3.82 -14.19 -2.47
N ILE A 77 4.34 -15.38 -2.17
CA ILE A 77 5.74 -15.56 -1.79
C ILE A 77 6.66 -15.08 -2.91
N ALA A 78 6.36 -15.41 -4.17
CA ALA A 78 7.18 -15.03 -5.31
C ALA A 78 7.22 -13.50 -5.51
N TYR A 79 6.09 -12.85 -5.28
CA TYR A 79 6.01 -11.39 -5.26
C TYR A 79 6.97 -10.80 -4.22
N PHE A 80 6.91 -11.27 -2.98
CA PHE A 80 7.78 -10.74 -1.92
C PHE A 80 9.25 -11.09 -2.12
N GLU A 81 9.59 -12.25 -2.65
CA GLU A 81 10.97 -12.58 -3.03
C GLU A 81 11.51 -11.60 -4.08
N GLN A 82 10.71 -11.28 -5.09
CA GLN A 82 11.08 -10.28 -6.10
C GLN A 82 11.23 -8.90 -5.48
N ARG A 83 10.27 -8.47 -4.64
CA ARG A 83 10.33 -7.14 -4.00
C ARG A 83 11.52 -6.99 -3.06
N MET A 84 11.87 -8.04 -2.33
CA MET A 84 13.09 -8.04 -1.51
C MET A 84 14.34 -7.81 -2.36
N GLN A 85 14.49 -8.56 -3.46
CA GLN A 85 15.64 -8.39 -4.35
C GLN A 85 15.69 -6.99 -4.97
N GLU A 86 14.56 -6.47 -5.43
CA GLU A 86 14.48 -5.13 -6.02
C GLU A 86 14.89 -4.04 -5.02
N VAL A 87 14.33 -4.07 -3.82
CA VAL A 87 14.63 -3.05 -2.81
C VAL A 87 16.05 -3.16 -2.25
N GLU A 88 16.59 -4.38 -2.13
CA GLU A 88 17.99 -4.62 -1.74
C GLU A 88 18.97 -4.05 -2.77
N CYS A 89 18.68 -4.16 -4.08
CA CYS A 89 19.49 -3.55 -5.14
C CYS A 89 19.56 -2.01 -5.02
N GLU A 90 18.55 -1.39 -4.44
CA GLU A 90 18.48 0.05 -4.17
C GLU A 90 19.06 0.43 -2.79
N GLY A 91 19.54 -0.56 -2.02
CA GLY A 91 20.05 -0.35 -0.66
C GLY A 91 18.99 -0.21 0.40
N GLY A 92 17.81 -0.75 0.15
CA GLY A 92 16.67 -0.79 1.08
C GLY A 92 16.36 -2.18 1.61
N SER A 93 15.23 -2.32 2.27
CA SER A 93 14.76 -3.57 2.87
C SER A 93 13.23 -3.67 2.86
N LEU A 94 12.72 -4.90 2.86
CA LEU A 94 11.33 -5.20 3.20
C LEU A 94 11.22 -5.27 4.72
N ILE A 95 10.29 -4.50 5.28
CA ILE A 95 10.12 -4.34 6.72
C ILE A 95 8.80 -4.91 7.16
N LEU A 96 8.82 -5.69 8.23
CA LEU A 96 7.64 -6.19 8.93
C LEU A 96 7.29 -5.26 10.08
N ILE A 97 6.01 -5.03 10.27
CA ILE A 97 5.45 -4.44 11.47
C ILE A 97 4.88 -5.60 12.27
N ARG A 98 5.42 -5.84 13.46
CA ARG A 98 4.97 -6.93 14.33
C ARG A 98 4.32 -6.40 15.58
N LYS A 99 3.32 -7.13 16.00
CA LYS A 99 2.75 -7.06 17.34
C LYS A 99 3.10 -8.37 18.04
N GLU A 100 3.98 -8.30 19.02
CA GLU A 100 4.59 -9.51 19.62
C GLU A 100 5.27 -10.39 18.57
N LYS A 101 4.65 -11.52 18.19
CA LYS A 101 5.17 -12.44 17.17
C LYS A 101 4.38 -12.39 15.85
N GLU A 102 3.21 -11.76 15.83
CA GLU A 102 2.32 -11.74 14.67
C GLU A 102 2.64 -10.58 13.74
N ILE A 103 2.58 -10.82 12.43
CA ILE A 103 2.68 -9.76 11.42
C ILE A 103 1.37 -8.98 11.42
N CYS A 104 1.45 -7.68 11.69
CA CYS A 104 0.32 -6.75 11.63
C CYS A 104 0.48 -5.64 10.58
N GLY A 105 1.58 -5.67 9.84
CA GLY A 105 1.82 -4.79 8.71
C GLY A 105 3.17 -5.06 8.04
N TYR A 106 3.38 -4.40 6.90
CA TYR A 106 4.66 -4.39 6.18
C TYR A 106 4.81 -3.13 5.34
N PHE A 107 6.05 -2.84 4.95
CA PHE A 107 6.38 -1.80 3.99
C PHE A 107 7.76 -2.05 3.36
N LEU A 108 8.00 -1.46 2.20
CA LEU A 108 9.32 -1.38 1.61
C LEU A 108 9.96 -0.06 2.01
N ALA A 109 11.25 -0.05 2.28
CA ALA A 109 11.92 1.16 2.76
C ALA A 109 13.32 1.35 2.20
N LEU A 110 13.65 2.60 1.89
CA LEU A 110 15.01 3.11 1.73
C LEU A 110 15.35 3.95 2.97
N LYS A 111 16.07 3.35 3.91
CA LYS A 111 16.38 4.01 5.18
C LYS A 111 17.21 5.28 5.00
N LYS A 112 18.16 5.24 4.06
CA LYS A 112 19.03 6.38 3.74
C LYS A 112 18.25 7.56 3.18
N ASP A 113 17.29 7.31 2.30
CA ASP A 113 16.48 8.34 1.65
C ASP A 113 15.24 8.71 2.48
N ARG A 114 15.01 7.98 3.58
CA ARG A 114 13.87 8.14 4.48
C ARG A 114 12.54 8.00 3.75
N GLU A 115 12.46 7.01 2.87
CA GLU A 115 11.26 6.71 2.08
C GLU A 115 10.71 5.34 2.44
N ALA A 116 9.39 5.26 2.52
CA ALA A 116 8.64 4.01 2.63
C ALA A 116 7.51 3.98 1.61
N TRP A 117 7.27 2.82 1.02
CA TRP A 117 6.16 2.61 0.10
C TRP A 117 5.58 1.20 0.22
N GLU A 118 4.46 0.97 -0.44
CA GLU A 118 3.68 -0.27 -0.31
C GLU A 118 3.33 -0.59 1.15
N ILE A 119 2.95 0.44 1.89
CA ILE A 119 2.62 0.32 3.29
C ILE A 119 1.24 -0.31 3.41
N VAL A 120 1.17 -1.47 4.05
CA VAL A 120 -0.06 -2.17 4.39
C VAL A 120 -0.05 -2.46 5.89
N VAL A 121 -1.10 -2.02 6.59
CA VAL A 121 -1.21 -2.15 8.04
C VAL A 121 -2.62 -2.56 8.41
N GLU A 122 -2.77 -3.46 9.36
CA GLU A 122 -4.07 -3.84 9.90
C GLU A 122 -4.75 -2.65 10.59
N ASP A 123 -6.04 -2.42 10.30
CA ASP A 123 -6.79 -1.24 10.78
C ASP A 123 -6.73 -1.05 12.30
N ALA A 124 -6.84 -2.14 13.04
CA ALA A 124 -6.85 -2.12 14.50
C ALA A 124 -5.56 -1.57 15.12
N VAL A 125 -4.43 -1.68 14.41
CA VAL A 125 -3.11 -1.29 14.93
C VAL A 125 -2.51 -0.05 14.27
N GLN A 126 -3.16 0.54 13.26
CA GLN A 126 -2.62 1.66 12.48
C GLN A 126 -2.08 2.81 13.35
N LYS A 127 -2.79 3.17 14.41
CA LYS A 127 -2.36 4.25 15.32
C LYS A 127 -1.04 3.96 16.01
N LYS A 128 -0.87 2.72 16.49
CA LYS A 128 0.37 2.28 17.18
C LYS A 128 1.49 1.93 16.20
N ALA A 129 1.16 1.48 15.00
CA ALA A 129 2.14 1.17 13.97
C ALA A 129 2.85 2.42 13.45
N PHE A 130 2.18 3.57 13.38
CA PHE A 130 2.78 4.79 12.86
C PHE A 130 4.02 5.25 13.64
N PRO A 131 4.00 5.38 14.99
CA PRO A 131 5.19 5.68 15.76
C PRO A 131 6.30 4.63 15.62
N ALA A 132 5.95 3.34 15.53
CA ALA A 132 6.93 2.28 15.36
C ALA A 132 7.67 2.39 14.00
N VAL A 133 6.94 2.70 12.92
CA VAL A 133 7.54 2.96 11.61
C VAL A 133 8.44 4.20 11.62
N LEU A 134 8.01 5.26 12.29
CA LEU A 134 8.83 6.47 12.44
C LEU A 134 10.12 6.17 13.23
N HIS A 135 10.00 5.42 14.34
CA HIS A 135 11.15 5.02 15.14
C HIS A 135 12.15 4.16 14.36
N TRP A 136 11.66 3.29 13.47
CA TRP A 136 12.53 2.47 12.60
C TRP A 136 13.45 3.34 11.72
N PHE A 137 12.96 4.49 11.21
CA PHE A 137 13.79 5.44 10.46
C PHE A 137 14.79 6.20 11.33
N GLY A 138 14.67 6.13 12.67
CA GLY A 138 15.52 6.81 13.63
C GLY A 138 15.20 8.29 13.79
N GLU A 139 15.74 8.87 14.85
CA GLU A 139 15.61 10.30 15.15
C GLU A 139 16.37 11.12 14.11
N SER A 140 15.68 11.95 13.38
CA SER A 140 16.25 12.92 12.44
C SER A 140 15.33 14.12 12.31
N LYS A 141 15.92 15.29 12.06
CA LYS A 141 15.16 16.51 11.71
C LYS A 141 14.70 16.50 10.24
N GLU A 142 15.15 15.53 9.47
CA GLU A 142 14.78 15.40 8.08
C GLU A 142 13.40 14.77 7.93
N LYS A 143 12.69 15.21 6.89
CA LYS A 143 11.38 14.66 6.56
C LYS A 143 11.47 13.20 6.09
N CYS A 144 10.45 12.41 6.40
CA CYS A 144 10.21 11.11 5.77
C CYS A 144 9.11 11.25 4.72
N THR A 145 9.20 10.45 3.67
CA THR A 145 8.16 10.34 2.65
C THR A 145 7.55 8.94 2.68
N PHE A 146 6.23 8.87 2.84
CA PHE A 146 5.50 7.61 2.85
C PHE A 146 4.51 7.59 1.68
N THR A 147 4.48 6.48 0.96
CA THR A 147 3.51 6.25 -0.11
C THR A 147 2.70 5.00 0.20
N ALA A 148 1.41 5.18 0.44
CA ALA A 148 0.51 4.13 0.91
C ALA A 148 -0.80 4.10 0.13
N PHE A 149 -1.67 3.15 0.46
CA PHE A 149 -3.08 3.23 0.10
C PHE A 149 -3.71 4.48 0.70
N PRO A 150 -4.68 5.13 0.04
CA PRO A 150 -5.50 6.17 0.64
C PRO A 150 -6.04 5.69 1.99
N GLN A 151 -6.23 6.62 2.94
CA GLN A 151 -6.75 6.39 4.28
C GLN A 151 -5.75 5.86 5.32
N ILE A 152 -4.60 5.28 4.92
CA ILE A 152 -3.58 4.91 5.90
C ILE A 152 -2.85 6.18 6.35
N TRP A 153 -3.00 6.51 7.64
CA TRP A 153 -2.30 7.62 8.32
C TRP A 153 -2.55 9.04 7.79
N GLU A 154 -3.56 9.27 6.94
CA GLU A 154 -3.88 10.61 6.39
C GLU A 154 -4.09 11.67 7.47
N GLN A 155 -4.64 11.27 8.63
CA GLN A 155 -4.89 12.17 9.75
C GLN A 155 -3.62 12.64 10.47
N TYR A 156 -2.46 12.02 10.20
CA TYR A 156 -1.24 12.27 10.97
C TYR A 156 -0.22 13.12 10.25
N ALA A 157 -0.28 13.19 8.92
CA ALA A 157 0.69 13.90 8.13
C ALA A 157 0.03 14.67 6.98
N GLN A 158 0.71 15.68 6.49
CA GLN A 158 0.29 16.34 5.26
C GLN A 158 0.38 15.33 4.10
N SER A 159 -0.71 15.16 3.39
CA SER A 159 -0.81 14.18 2.32
C SER A 159 -1.35 14.78 1.03
N GLU A 160 -0.98 14.16 -0.08
CA GLU A 160 -1.49 14.45 -1.42
C GLU A 160 -1.74 13.14 -2.17
N ASN A 161 -2.82 13.10 -2.95
CA ASN A 161 -3.07 11.98 -3.84
C ASN A 161 -2.22 12.13 -5.10
N VAL A 162 -1.43 11.11 -5.40
CA VAL A 162 -0.56 11.08 -6.58
C VAL A 162 -0.98 9.94 -7.52
N PRO A 163 -1.10 10.22 -8.83
CA PRO A 163 -1.36 9.18 -9.81
C PRO A 163 -0.26 8.11 -9.77
N ALA A 164 -0.63 6.85 -9.56
CA ALA A 164 0.33 5.77 -9.34
C ALA A 164 0.36 4.73 -10.46
N ILE A 165 -0.78 4.20 -10.84
CA ILE A 165 -0.86 3.11 -11.80
C ILE A 165 -1.58 3.55 -13.05
N MET A 166 -0.96 3.26 -14.21
CA MET A 166 -1.60 3.42 -15.50
C MET A 166 -2.04 2.06 -16.04
N GLY A 167 -3.30 1.98 -16.45
CA GLY A 167 -3.86 0.79 -17.04
C GLY A 167 -4.54 1.07 -18.37
N ARG A 168 -4.72 0.01 -19.16
CA ARG A 168 -5.51 -0.02 -20.39
C ARG A 168 -6.20 -1.38 -20.49
N ILE A 169 -7.49 -1.37 -20.82
CA ILE A 169 -8.20 -2.60 -21.13
C ILE A 169 -7.86 -2.96 -22.58
N VAL A 170 -7.20 -4.11 -22.76
CA VAL A 170 -6.80 -4.60 -24.10
C VAL A 170 -7.78 -5.63 -24.67
N HIS A 171 -8.68 -6.18 -23.84
CA HIS A 171 -9.70 -7.12 -24.24
C HIS A 171 -10.92 -7.00 -23.31
N LEU A 172 -11.98 -6.33 -23.77
CA LEU A 172 -13.12 -5.95 -22.93
C LEU A 172 -13.85 -7.17 -22.36
N GLU A 173 -14.17 -8.17 -23.17
CA GLU A 173 -14.92 -9.37 -22.73
C GLU A 173 -14.18 -10.10 -21.59
N ARG A 174 -12.86 -10.33 -21.77
CA ARG A 174 -12.05 -10.97 -20.72
C ARG A 174 -11.99 -10.16 -19.44
N PHE A 175 -11.90 -8.83 -19.56
CA PHE A 175 -11.89 -7.94 -18.40
C PHE A 175 -13.23 -8.01 -17.65
N VAL A 176 -14.37 -7.95 -18.36
CA VAL A 176 -15.70 -8.00 -17.77
C VAL A 176 -15.94 -9.35 -17.07
N CYS A 177 -15.45 -10.45 -17.65
CA CYS A 177 -15.56 -11.78 -17.02
C CYS A 177 -14.82 -11.89 -15.66
N CYS A 178 -13.85 -11.01 -15.39
CA CYS A 178 -13.15 -10.97 -14.10
C CYS A 178 -13.91 -10.17 -13.03
N LEU A 179 -14.95 -9.40 -13.41
CA LEU A 179 -15.69 -8.56 -12.48
C LEU A 179 -16.77 -9.34 -11.73
N LYS A 180 -16.85 -9.12 -10.41
CA LYS A 180 -17.98 -9.60 -9.60
C LYS A 180 -19.09 -8.56 -9.61
N ILE A 181 -20.21 -8.88 -10.22
CA ILE A 181 -21.37 -7.99 -10.34
C ILE A 181 -22.26 -8.17 -9.11
N LYS A 182 -22.57 -7.07 -8.41
CA LYS A 182 -23.43 -7.07 -7.21
C LYS A 182 -24.93 -7.19 -7.54
N LYS A 183 -25.33 -6.74 -8.75
CA LYS A 183 -26.72 -6.81 -9.24
C LYS A 183 -26.69 -7.07 -10.74
N GLU A 184 -27.59 -7.92 -11.19
CA GLU A 184 -27.80 -8.17 -12.62
C GLU A 184 -28.19 -6.85 -13.30
N GLN A 185 -27.41 -6.43 -14.31
CA GLN A 185 -27.62 -5.20 -15.07
C GLN A 185 -27.28 -5.46 -16.54
N GLU A 186 -28.06 -4.91 -17.43
CA GLU A 186 -27.79 -4.95 -18.87
C GLU A 186 -27.20 -3.60 -19.28
N TRP A 187 -26.02 -3.63 -19.88
CA TRP A 187 -25.34 -2.45 -20.39
C TRP A 187 -25.10 -2.61 -21.89
N LYS A 188 -25.35 -1.53 -22.64
CA LYS A 188 -24.95 -1.43 -24.05
C LYS A 188 -23.69 -0.57 -24.14
N ILE A 189 -22.56 -1.22 -24.38
CA ILE A 189 -21.26 -0.55 -24.43
C ILE A 189 -20.84 -0.42 -25.91
N ARG A 190 -20.55 0.80 -26.34
CA ARG A 190 -19.84 1.04 -27.61
C ARG A 190 -18.37 1.26 -27.29
N LEU A 191 -17.52 0.37 -27.76
CA LEU A 191 -16.07 0.50 -27.65
C LEU A 191 -15.48 1.01 -28.95
N THR A 192 -14.57 1.98 -28.87
CA THR A 192 -13.77 2.47 -29.99
C THR A 192 -12.31 2.47 -29.54
N ASP A 193 -11.49 1.67 -30.18
CA ASP A 193 -10.06 1.56 -29.92
C ASP A 193 -9.30 1.83 -31.23
N SER A 194 -8.55 2.93 -31.27
CA SER A 194 -7.78 3.31 -32.45
C SER A 194 -6.47 2.52 -32.62
N LEU A 195 -6.05 1.81 -31.57
CA LEU A 195 -4.78 1.07 -31.56
C LEU A 195 -4.99 -0.43 -31.73
N ILE A 196 -6.16 -0.94 -31.34
CA ILE A 196 -6.56 -2.34 -31.48
C ILE A 196 -7.95 -2.36 -32.12
N PRO A 197 -8.03 -2.26 -33.47
CA PRO A 197 -9.31 -2.19 -34.17
C PRO A 197 -10.23 -3.38 -33.91
N GLU A 198 -9.67 -4.54 -33.56
CA GLU A 198 -10.39 -5.77 -33.21
C GLU A 198 -11.27 -5.60 -31.96
N ASN A 199 -10.95 -4.61 -31.12
CA ASN A 199 -11.77 -4.28 -29.96
C ASN A 199 -13.01 -3.44 -30.31
N ASN A 200 -13.12 -2.89 -31.52
CA ASN A 200 -14.23 -2.02 -31.87
C ASN A 200 -15.52 -2.83 -32.03
N GLY A 201 -16.57 -2.36 -31.38
CA GLY A 201 -17.86 -3.04 -31.44
C GLY A 201 -18.89 -2.50 -30.46
N TYR A 202 -20.00 -3.22 -30.44
CA TYR A 202 -21.06 -3.08 -29.44
C TYR A 202 -21.10 -4.36 -28.62
N PHE A 203 -21.12 -4.20 -27.32
CA PHE A 203 -21.12 -5.29 -26.35
C PHE A 203 -22.28 -5.15 -25.38
#